data_ac1300e4e3ea9365c49dfb84f912f81a
#
_entry.id   ac1300e4e3ea9365c49dfb84f912f81a
#
_cell.length_a   1.000
_cell.length_b   1.000
_cell.length_c   1.000
_cell.angle_alpha   90.00
_cell.angle_beta   90.00
_cell.angle_gamma   90.00
#
_symmetry.space_group_name_H-M   'P 1'
#
loop_
_entity.id
_entity.type
_entity.pdbx_description
1 polymer ?
#
loop_
_entity_poly.entity_id
_entity_poly.type
_entity_poly.pdbx_seq_one_letter_code
_entity_poly.pdbx_strand_id
1 'polypeptide(L)'
;MTIGQAVSDFSLPATGGGLWRLKDARGRKLVLYFYPRDNTPGCTLEGQQFAALAPRFERAGVTIVGISRDSLAAHEKFRAQMKFPFVLLSDADSLACNKFDVIREKNMYGRKVMGIERSSFLLDAQGVLRNQWRKLKVDGHALQVLETAQAL
;
A
#
# COMPACT_ATOMS: atom_id res chain seq x y z
N MET A 1 -5.06 -14.92 -1.92
CA MET A 1 -3.79 -14.36 -2.46
C MET A 1 -2.65 -15.23 -1.94
N THR A 2 -1.91 -15.85 -2.84
CA THR A 2 -0.90 -16.84 -2.48
C THR A 2 0.47 -16.42 -3.00
N ILE A 3 1.50 -16.55 -2.16
CA ILE A 3 2.89 -16.28 -2.58
C ILE A 3 3.25 -17.21 -3.74
N GLY A 4 3.89 -16.63 -4.77
CA GLY A 4 4.21 -17.33 -6.01
C GLY A 4 3.15 -17.20 -7.09
N GLN A 5 2.01 -16.59 -6.77
CA GLN A 5 0.91 -16.40 -7.70
C GLN A 5 1.02 -15.04 -8.38
N ALA A 6 0.77 -15.00 -9.69
CA ALA A 6 0.66 -13.74 -10.41
C ALA A 6 -0.61 -13.01 -9.97
N VAL A 7 -0.49 -11.70 -9.69
CA VAL A 7 -1.62 -10.89 -9.29
C VAL A 7 -2.33 -10.37 -10.54
N SER A 8 -3.64 -10.60 -10.65
CA SER A 8 -4.43 -10.15 -11.79
C SER A 8 -4.52 -8.62 -11.80
N ASP A 9 -4.60 -8.03 -13.00
CA ASP A 9 -4.61 -6.59 -13.18
C ASP A 9 -5.81 -5.93 -12.49
N PHE A 10 -5.59 -4.70 -12.03
CA PHE A 10 -6.64 -3.82 -11.53
C PHE A 10 -6.22 -2.37 -11.75
N SER A 11 -7.18 -1.47 -11.70
CA SER A 11 -6.92 -0.03 -11.81
C SER A 11 -7.72 0.74 -10.78
N LEU A 12 -7.12 1.81 -10.24
CA LEU A 12 -7.73 2.67 -9.23
C LEU A 12 -7.34 4.13 -9.49
N PRO A 13 -8.20 5.09 -9.08
CA PRO A 13 -7.84 6.49 -9.11
C PRO A 13 -6.60 6.75 -8.24
N ALA A 14 -5.69 7.56 -8.75
CA ALA A 14 -4.43 7.85 -8.10
C ALA A 14 -4.26 9.34 -7.85
N THR A 15 -3.53 9.68 -6.78
CA THR A 15 -3.07 11.05 -6.57
C THR A 15 -2.20 11.48 -7.75
N GLY A 16 -2.26 12.77 -8.11
CA GLY A 16 -1.57 13.28 -9.28
C GLY A 16 -2.38 13.16 -10.57
N GLY A 17 -3.56 12.54 -10.50
CA GLY A 17 -4.50 12.41 -11.62
C GLY A 17 -4.45 11.07 -12.32
N GLY A 18 -5.55 10.74 -13.00
CA GLY A 18 -5.66 9.54 -13.81
C GLY A 18 -5.86 8.25 -13.02
N LEU A 19 -5.78 7.16 -13.75
CA LEU A 19 -5.88 5.82 -13.19
C LEU A 19 -4.49 5.19 -13.10
N TRP A 20 -4.24 4.55 -11.97
CA TRP A 20 -3.06 3.71 -11.79
C TRP A 20 -3.46 2.27 -12.13
N ARG A 21 -2.67 1.60 -12.96
CA ARG A 21 -2.91 0.21 -13.38
C ARG A 21 -1.75 -0.67 -12.95
N LEU A 22 -2.08 -1.83 -12.37
CA LEU A 22 -1.05 -2.77 -11.93
C LEU A 22 -0.13 -3.18 -13.08
N LYS A 23 -0.68 -3.43 -14.25
CA LYS A 23 0.11 -3.85 -15.41
C LYS A 23 1.17 -2.83 -15.83
N ASP A 24 0.92 -1.54 -15.58
CA ASP A 24 1.85 -0.48 -15.93
C ASP A 24 3.03 -0.40 -14.95
N ALA A 25 2.92 -1.06 -13.79
CA ALA A 25 3.99 -1.14 -12.80
C ALA A 25 4.96 -2.29 -13.05
N ARG A 26 4.67 -3.17 -14.03
CA ARG A 26 5.57 -4.28 -14.37
C ARG A 26 6.89 -3.74 -14.92
N GLY A 27 7.96 -4.51 -14.69
CA GLY A 27 9.33 -4.09 -15.01
C GLY A 27 10.07 -3.57 -13.80
N ARG A 28 9.37 -3.29 -12.72
CA ARG A 28 9.94 -2.91 -11.44
C ARG A 28 9.29 -3.73 -10.32
N LYS A 29 10.01 -3.92 -9.22
CA LYS A 29 9.42 -4.46 -8.00
C LYS A 29 8.40 -3.46 -7.46
N LEU A 30 7.38 -3.94 -6.78
CA LEU A 30 6.27 -3.12 -6.31
C LEU A 30 5.92 -3.46 -4.87
N VAL A 31 5.81 -2.44 -4.03
CA VAL A 31 5.23 -2.56 -2.70
C VAL A 31 3.88 -1.87 -2.70
N LEU A 32 2.85 -2.64 -2.35
CA LEU A 32 1.51 -2.12 -2.09
C LEU A 32 1.29 -2.20 -0.59
N TYR A 33 1.11 -1.06 0.09
CA TYR A 33 0.77 -1.09 1.50
C TYR A 33 -0.65 -0.56 1.71
N PHE A 34 -1.45 -1.37 2.40
CA PHE A 34 -2.85 -1.08 2.72
C PHE A 34 -2.92 -0.55 4.14
N TYR A 35 -3.62 0.58 4.35
CA TYR A 35 -3.75 1.19 5.65
C TYR A 35 -5.20 1.65 5.88
N PRO A 36 -5.65 1.72 7.15
CA PRO A 36 -7.06 1.97 7.45
C PRO A 36 -7.59 3.33 7.02
N ARG A 37 -6.84 4.42 7.27
CA ARG A 37 -7.39 5.75 7.06
C ARG A 37 -6.32 6.84 7.02
N ASP A 38 -6.48 7.79 6.08
CA ASP A 38 -5.63 8.97 5.98
C ASP A 38 -5.64 9.79 7.28
N ASN A 39 -4.52 10.45 7.56
CA ASN A 39 -4.38 11.42 8.64
C ASN A 39 -4.67 10.87 10.04
N THR A 40 -4.52 9.57 10.23
CA THR A 40 -4.52 8.94 11.55
C THR A 40 -3.07 8.76 12.01
N PRO A 41 -2.78 8.69 13.34
CA PRO A 41 -1.39 8.63 13.83
C PRO A 41 -0.58 7.47 13.25
N GLY A 42 -1.12 6.26 13.26
CA GLY A 42 -0.40 5.08 12.76
C GLY A 42 -0.17 5.11 11.26
N CYS A 43 -1.17 5.55 10.50
CA CYS A 43 -1.06 5.63 9.04
C CYS A 43 -0.13 6.76 8.61
N THR A 44 -0.12 7.87 9.33
CA THR A 44 0.81 8.97 9.11
C THR A 44 2.24 8.50 9.35
N LEU A 45 2.49 7.82 10.47
CA LEU A 45 3.81 7.31 10.80
C LEU A 45 4.30 6.28 9.76
N GLU A 46 3.43 5.37 9.34
CA GLU A 46 3.79 4.38 8.32
C GLU A 46 4.20 5.05 7.01
N GLY A 47 3.41 6.01 6.54
CA GLY A 47 3.73 6.76 5.33
C GLY A 47 5.04 7.53 5.45
N GLN A 48 5.29 8.16 6.61
CA GLN A 48 6.54 8.87 6.87
C GLN A 48 7.74 7.95 6.86
N GLN A 49 7.62 6.74 7.40
CA GLN A 49 8.70 5.76 7.38
C GLN A 49 9.02 5.28 5.96
N PHE A 50 8.00 5.00 5.15
CA PHE A 50 8.19 4.68 3.74
C PHE A 50 8.81 5.87 2.98
N ALA A 51 8.35 7.08 3.24
CA ALA A 51 8.86 8.28 2.59
C ALA A 51 10.33 8.53 2.92
N ALA A 52 10.73 8.33 4.18
CA ALA A 52 12.13 8.47 4.59
C ALA A 52 13.06 7.49 3.88
N LEU A 53 12.56 6.30 3.56
CA LEU A 53 13.33 5.25 2.87
C LEU A 53 13.12 5.27 1.34
N ALA A 54 12.28 6.15 0.82
CA ALA A 54 11.93 6.17 -0.60
C ALA A 54 13.15 6.24 -1.53
N PRO A 55 14.21 7.04 -1.25
CA PRO A 55 15.40 7.01 -2.11
C PRO A 55 16.08 5.64 -2.15
N ARG A 56 16.08 4.92 -1.04
CA ARG A 56 16.66 3.57 -0.97
C ARG A 56 15.80 2.55 -1.74
N PHE A 57 14.48 2.68 -1.67
CA PHE A 57 13.57 1.87 -2.48
C PHE A 57 13.80 2.13 -3.96
N GLU A 58 13.93 3.40 -4.35
CA GLU A 58 14.18 3.76 -5.75
C GLU A 58 15.48 3.15 -6.26
N ARG A 59 16.55 3.21 -5.48
CA ARG A 59 17.84 2.59 -5.86
C ARG A 59 17.74 1.06 -5.96
N ALA A 60 16.83 0.45 -5.22
CA ALA A 60 16.59 -0.99 -5.29
C ALA A 60 15.63 -1.39 -6.42
N GLY A 61 15.16 -0.44 -7.20
CA GLY A 61 14.21 -0.69 -8.29
C GLY A 61 12.80 -0.99 -7.83
N VAL A 62 12.38 -0.41 -6.70
CA VAL A 62 11.09 -0.69 -6.06
C VAL A 62 10.20 0.55 -6.09
N THR A 63 8.98 0.39 -6.59
CA THR A 63 7.92 1.41 -6.52
C THR A 63 7.09 1.19 -5.27
N ILE A 64 6.78 2.26 -4.55
CA ILE A 64 5.92 2.23 -3.36
C ILE A 64 4.56 2.82 -3.72
N VAL A 65 3.49 2.16 -3.31
CA VAL A 65 2.12 2.65 -3.51
C VAL A 65 1.31 2.40 -2.23
N GLY A 66 0.67 3.44 -1.73
CA GLY A 66 -0.24 3.31 -0.58
C GLY A 66 -1.69 3.19 -1.04
N ILE A 67 -2.48 2.41 -0.36
CA ILE A 67 -3.89 2.15 -0.70
C ILE A 67 -4.75 2.23 0.55
N SER A 68 -5.84 2.99 0.48
CA SER A 68 -6.91 2.94 1.46
C SER A 68 -8.26 3.20 0.78
N ARG A 69 -9.34 3.14 1.55
CA ARG A 69 -10.68 3.41 1.04
C ARG A 69 -11.09 4.88 1.11
N ASP A 70 -10.18 5.75 1.54
CA ASP A 70 -10.42 7.19 1.55
C ASP A 70 -10.66 7.73 0.14
N SER A 71 -11.36 8.87 0.06
CA SER A 71 -11.61 9.52 -1.21
C SER A 71 -10.31 10.04 -1.85
N LEU A 72 -10.33 10.22 -3.16
CA LEU A 72 -9.17 10.79 -3.86
C LEU A 72 -8.84 12.19 -3.34
N ALA A 73 -9.85 12.99 -3.02
CA ALA A 73 -9.64 14.34 -2.46
C ALA A 73 -8.91 14.27 -1.12
N ALA A 74 -9.28 13.35 -0.24
CA ALA A 74 -8.59 13.13 1.04
C ALA A 74 -7.14 12.70 0.82
N HIS A 75 -6.91 11.79 -0.12
CA HIS A 75 -5.57 11.32 -0.48
C HIS A 75 -4.68 12.45 -1.02
N GLU A 76 -5.22 13.30 -1.89
CA GLU A 76 -4.47 14.44 -2.43
C GLU A 76 -4.01 15.37 -1.30
N LYS A 77 -4.92 15.67 -0.36
CA LYS A 77 -4.62 16.50 0.79
C LYS A 77 -3.57 15.84 1.70
N PHE A 78 -3.74 14.58 2.01
CA PHE A 78 -2.83 13.83 2.88
C PHE A 78 -1.43 13.75 2.28
N ARG A 79 -1.34 13.39 1.00
CA ARG A 79 -0.07 13.32 0.28
C ARG A 79 0.65 14.67 0.27
N ALA A 80 -0.07 15.76 0.00
CA ALA A 80 0.50 17.10 -0.03
C ALA A 80 1.00 17.54 1.34
N GLN A 81 0.21 17.30 2.39
CA GLN A 81 0.59 17.67 3.76
C GLN A 81 1.84 16.93 4.23
N MET A 82 1.94 15.65 3.91
CA MET A 82 3.05 14.80 4.33
C MET A 82 4.22 14.83 3.36
N LYS A 83 4.03 15.40 2.17
CA LYS A 83 5.04 15.46 1.09
C LYS A 83 5.52 14.06 0.69
N PHE A 84 4.59 13.13 0.58
CA PHE A 84 4.92 11.76 0.17
C PHE A 84 5.39 11.73 -1.28
N PRO A 85 6.54 11.09 -1.57
CA PRO A 85 7.07 11.00 -2.94
C PRO A 85 6.44 9.89 -3.76
N PHE A 86 5.48 9.16 -3.22
CA PHE A 86 4.77 8.07 -3.90
C PHE A 86 3.30 8.37 -4.01
N VAL A 87 2.59 7.66 -4.89
CA VAL A 87 1.16 7.85 -5.09
C VAL A 87 0.34 7.11 -4.03
N LEU A 88 -0.85 7.65 -3.77
CA LEU A 88 -1.87 6.99 -2.97
C LEU A 88 -3.04 6.66 -3.89
N LEU A 89 -3.59 5.46 -3.75
CA LEU A 89 -4.72 4.99 -4.54
C LEU A 89 -6.00 4.99 -3.71
N SER A 90 -7.08 5.49 -4.31
CA SER A 90 -8.40 5.51 -3.68
C SER A 90 -9.17 4.25 -4.06
N ASP A 91 -9.37 3.36 -3.08
CA ASP A 91 -10.10 2.11 -3.25
C ASP A 91 -11.47 2.21 -2.58
N ALA A 92 -12.25 3.24 -2.95
CA ALA A 92 -13.54 3.54 -2.33
C ALA A 92 -14.51 2.35 -2.37
N ASP A 93 -14.46 1.55 -3.42
CA ASP A 93 -15.35 0.41 -3.63
C ASP A 93 -14.76 -0.91 -3.12
N SER A 94 -13.63 -0.87 -2.44
CA SER A 94 -12.95 -2.04 -1.87
C SER A 94 -12.52 -3.09 -2.92
N LEU A 95 -12.29 -2.69 -4.16
CA LEU A 95 -11.90 -3.60 -5.22
C LEU A 95 -10.55 -4.27 -4.93
N ALA A 96 -9.52 -3.46 -4.68
CA ALA A 96 -8.20 -3.98 -4.35
C ALA A 96 -8.17 -4.59 -2.95
N CYS A 97 -8.88 -3.98 -2.00
CA CYS A 97 -8.96 -4.52 -0.64
C CYS A 97 -9.53 -5.93 -0.62
N ASN A 98 -10.56 -6.20 -1.44
CA ASN A 98 -11.14 -7.54 -1.55
C ASN A 98 -10.21 -8.50 -2.29
N LYS A 99 -9.53 -8.01 -3.33
CA LYS A 99 -8.56 -8.82 -4.09
C LYS A 99 -7.44 -9.33 -3.20
N PHE A 100 -6.92 -8.48 -2.32
CA PHE A 100 -5.84 -8.83 -1.40
C PHE A 100 -6.33 -9.35 -0.05
N ASP A 101 -7.64 -9.41 0.13
CA ASP A 101 -8.27 -9.97 1.35
C ASP A 101 -7.78 -9.27 2.62
N VAL A 102 -7.88 -7.94 2.65
CA VAL A 102 -7.42 -7.14 3.80
C VAL A 102 -8.57 -6.54 4.62
N ILE A 103 -9.82 -6.81 4.25
CA ILE A 103 -10.97 -6.32 5.00
C ILE A 103 -11.26 -7.28 6.14
N ARG A 104 -11.32 -6.75 7.37
CA ARG A 104 -11.56 -7.53 8.58
C ARG A 104 -12.58 -6.83 9.44
N GLU A 105 -13.33 -7.62 10.21
CA GLU A 105 -14.23 -7.11 11.21
C GLU A 105 -13.41 -6.57 12.38
N LYS A 106 -13.69 -5.32 12.78
CA LYS A 106 -13.04 -4.66 13.91
C LYS A 106 -14.11 -4.23 14.91
N ASN A 107 -13.79 -4.30 16.20
CA ASN A 107 -14.64 -3.78 17.26
C ASN A 107 -14.15 -2.36 17.59
N MET A 108 -14.99 -1.35 17.31
CA MET A 108 -14.69 0.05 17.62
C MET A 108 -15.81 0.62 18.47
N TYR A 109 -15.47 0.95 19.73
CA TYR A 109 -16.43 1.53 20.70
C TYR A 109 -17.68 0.66 20.85
N GLY A 110 -17.51 -0.67 20.92
CA GLY A 110 -18.61 -1.61 21.08
C GLY A 110 -19.36 -1.93 19.79
N ARG A 111 -18.97 -1.35 18.66
CA ARG A 111 -19.56 -1.62 17.35
C ARG A 111 -18.65 -2.45 16.48
N LYS A 112 -19.24 -3.39 15.75
CA LYS A 112 -18.53 -4.16 14.75
C LYS A 112 -18.51 -3.38 13.44
N VAL A 113 -17.31 -3.06 12.92
CA VAL A 113 -17.13 -2.36 11.65
C VAL A 113 -16.17 -3.15 10.79
N MET A 114 -16.38 -3.09 9.47
CA MET A 114 -15.47 -3.69 8.50
C MET A 114 -14.42 -2.66 8.13
N GLY A 115 -13.15 -2.98 8.31
CA GLY A 115 -12.05 -2.07 8.02
C GLY A 115 -10.82 -2.78 7.48
N ILE A 116 -9.87 -1.98 6.96
CA ILE A 116 -8.62 -2.52 6.45
C ILE A 116 -7.74 -2.97 7.62
N GLU A 117 -7.32 -4.23 7.57
CA GLU A 117 -6.23 -4.74 8.40
C GLU A 117 -4.92 -4.33 7.75
N ARG A 118 -4.08 -3.58 8.48
CA ARG A 118 -2.82 -3.05 7.96
C ARG A 118 -1.96 -4.18 7.39
N SER A 119 -1.65 -4.09 6.10
CA SER A 119 -0.96 -5.16 5.37
C SER A 119 -0.07 -4.57 4.28
N SER A 120 1.00 -5.26 3.94
CA SER A 120 1.86 -4.90 2.82
C SER A 120 2.13 -6.12 1.96
N PHE A 121 2.28 -5.88 0.66
CA PHE A 121 2.50 -6.92 -0.33
C PHE A 121 3.66 -6.52 -1.22
N LEU A 122 4.59 -7.44 -1.44
CA LEU A 122 5.74 -7.23 -2.30
C LEU A 122 5.61 -8.10 -3.54
N LEU A 123 5.57 -7.43 -4.71
CA LEU A 123 5.51 -8.09 -6.01
C LEU A 123 6.84 -7.93 -6.72
N ASP A 124 7.23 -8.95 -7.51
CA ASP A 124 8.41 -8.84 -8.35
C ASP A 124 8.09 -8.08 -9.66
N ALA A 125 9.10 -7.93 -10.51
CA ALA A 125 8.96 -7.18 -11.75
C ALA A 125 7.96 -7.82 -12.73
N GLN A 126 7.65 -9.09 -12.57
CA GLN A 126 6.66 -9.79 -13.39
C GLN A 126 5.25 -9.77 -12.79
N GLY A 127 5.07 -9.10 -11.67
CA GLY A 127 3.75 -9.00 -11.01
C GLY A 127 3.39 -10.21 -10.16
N VAL A 128 4.37 -11.02 -9.77
CA VAL A 128 4.16 -12.20 -8.94
C VAL A 128 4.35 -11.82 -7.47
N LEU A 129 3.42 -12.24 -6.62
CA LEU A 129 3.50 -11.99 -5.18
C LEU A 129 4.66 -12.79 -4.58
N ARG A 130 5.61 -12.09 -3.97
CA ARG A 130 6.81 -12.71 -3.41
C ARG A 130 6.82 -12.70 -1.88
N ASN A 131 6.16 -11.74 -1.25
CA ASN A 131 6.05 -11.69 0.20
C ASN A 131 4.80 -10.91 0.61
N GLN A 132 4.30 -11.19 1.82
CA GLN A 132 3.17 -10.47 2.39
C GLN A 132 3.34 -10.36 3.89
N TRP A 133 2.91 -9.23 4.44
CA TRP A 133 2.87 -8.95 5.87
C TRP A 133 1.44 -8.56 6.21
N ARG A 134 0.81 -9.30 7.11
CA ARG A 134 -0.57 -9.05 7.52
C ARG A 134 -0.62 -8.72 8.99
N LYS A 135 -1.61 -7.90 9.39
CA LYS A 135 -1.79 -7.47 10.78
C LYS A 135 -0.47 -6.96 11.35
N LEU A 136 0.22 -6.15 10.58
CA LEU A 136 1.56 -5.70 10.89
C LEU A 136 1.56 -4.55 11.89
N LYS A 137 2.70 -4.37 12.53
CA LYS A 137 3.00 -3.19 13.35
C LYS A 137 3.84 -2.23 12.54
N VAL A 138 3.56 -0.93 12.66
CA VAL A 138 4.23 0.11 11.87
C VAL A 138 5.72 0.22 12.17
N ASP A 139 6.10 0.08 13.45
CA ASP A 139 7.48 0.29 13.88
C ASP A 139 8.44 -0.69 13.19
N GLY A 140 9.41 -0.14 12.45
CA GLY A 140 10.41 -0.92 11.73
C GLY A 140 9.92 -1.64 10.48
N HIS A 141 8.63 -1.53 10.15
CA HIS A 141 8.05 -2.28 9.03
C HIS A 141 8.61 -1.86 7.67
N ALA A 142 8.68 -0.55 7.40
CA ALA A 142 9.17 -0.06 6.11
C ALA A 142 10.60 -0.53 5.82
N LEU A 143 11.46 -0.55 6.85
CA LEU A 143 12.83 -1.07 6.71
C LEU A 143 12.83 -2.57 6.43
N GLN A 144 11.97 -3.34 7.10
CA GLN A 144 11.84 -4.77 6.86
C GLN A 144 11.43 -5.05 5.41
N VAL A 145 10.48 -4.29 4.90
CA VAL A 145 10.04 -4.42 3.50
C VAL A 145 11.17 -4.09 2.54
N LEU A 146 11.91 -3.01 2.80
CA LEU A 146 13.06 -2.61 1.98
C LEU A 146 14.11 -3.72 1.92
N GLU A 147 14.50 -4.26 3.05
CA GLU A 147 15.49 -5.32 3.12
C GLU A 147 15.04 -6.57 2.35
N THR A 148 13.77 -6.94 2.49
CA THR A 148 13.21 -8.07 1.75
C THR A 148 13.22 -7.81 0.24
N ALA A 149 12.87 -6.59 -0.17
CA ALA A 149 12.86 -6.21 -1.59
C ALA A 149 14.26 -6.18 -2.19
N GLN A 150 15.26 -5.72 -1.41
CA GLN A 150 16.65 -5.71 -1.84
C GLN A 150 17.20 -7.12 -2.11
N ALA A 151 16.67 -8.11 -1.39
CA ALA A 151 17.11 -9.50 -1.53
C ALA A 151 16.45 -10.23 -2.71
N LEU A 152 15.47 -9.61 -3.37
CA LEU A 152 14.81 -10.21 -4.53
C LEU A 152 15.70 -10.16 -5.77
#